data_94d2c4a246d89aebba6087b3f23017a1
#
_entry.id   94d2c4a246d89aebba6087b3f23017a1
#
_cell.length_a   1.000
_cell.length_b   1.000
_cell.length_c   1.000
_cell.angle_alpha   90.00
_cell.angle_beta   90.00
_cell.angle_gamma   90.00
#
_symmetry.space_group_name_H-M   'P 1'
#
loop_
_entity.id
_entity.type
_entity.pdbx_description
1 polymer ?
#
loop_
_entity_poly.entity_id
_entity_poly.type
_entity_poly.pdbx_seq_one_letter_code
_entity_poly.pdbx_strand_id
1 'polypeptide(L)'
;MYSINDLQNLRVYNLKGKYIGSVWDLVLSFKENKVIGLYIKSNGMKNKKVMACIEDILAIGDSIIVNKVVDIEGVLFREIKFKEVVDDRNFILGIIEDIYIDEIEFNILGVVISTGIIRNFIEGKRIVLPYEIFIGEEQCIYKPRVDMVFIRKGGEFNDCITIDRKEKRNI
;
A
#
# COMPACT_ATOMS: atom_id res chain seq x y z
N MET A 1 -7.06 9.38 -4.75
CA MET A 1 -6.38 8.10 -4.51
C MET A 1 -4.96 8.36 -4.08
N TYR A 2 -4.51 7.71 -3.00
CA TYR A 2 -3.16 7.84 -2.47
C TYR A 2 -2.30 6.62 -2.82
N SER A 3 -1.00 6.85 -3.01
CA SER A 3 0.07 5.86 -2.84
C SER A 3 0.74 6.08 -1.48
N ILE A 4 1.64 5.17 -1.08
CA ILE A 4 2.40 5.41 0.17
C ILE A 4 3.24 6.69 0.10
N ASN A 5 3.77 7.03 -1.08
CA ASN A 5 4.62 8.20 -1.27
C ASN A 5 3.86 9.53 -1.05
N ASP A 6 2.55 9.55 -1.29
CA ASP A 6 1.73 10.75 -1.10
C ASP A 6 1.52 11.09 0.39
N LEU A 7 1.55 10.06 1.25
CA LEU A 7 1.33 10.21 2.69
C LEU A 7 2.63 10.23 3.49
N GLN A 8 3.67 9.57 2.98
CA GLN A 8 4.94 9.44 3.68
C GLN A 8 5.65 10.79 3.83
N ASN A 9 6.24 11.02 4.99
CA ASN A 9 6.92 12.26 5.41
C ASN A 9 6.00 13.47 5.65
N LEU A 10 4.68 13.38 5.45
CA LEU A 10 3.77 14.46 5.85
C LEU A 10 3.90 14.73 7.34
N ARG A 11 3.90 16.01 7.68
CA ARG A 11 3.95 16.46 9.09
C ARG A 11 2.62 16.24 9.77
N VAL A 12 2.64 15.76 11.01
CA VAL A 12 1.45 15.46 11.79
C VAL A 12 1.35 16.40 12.99
N TYR A 13 0.19 17.01 13.15
CA TYR A 13 -0.13 17.95 14.23
C TYR A 13 -1.39 17.50 14.97
N ASN A 14 -1.47 17.83 16.26
CA ASN A 14 -2.71 17.66 17.00
C ASN A 14 -3.63 18.87 16.83
N LEU A 15 -4.86 18.80 17.39
CA LEU A 15 -5.85 19.88 17.37
C LEU A 15 -5.35 21.22 17.95
N LYS A 16 -4.33 21.21 18.79
CA LYS A 16 -3.73 22.43 19.39
C LYS A 16 -2.59 22.99 18.54
N GLY A 17 -2.39 22.47 17.33
CA GLY A 17 -1.29 22.86 16.44
C GLY A 17 0.09 22.38 16.91
N LYS A 18 0.17 21.50 17.93
CA LYS A 18 1.44 20.96 18.36
C LYS A 18 1.90 19.87 17.40
N TYR A 19 3.14 20.00 16.92
CA TYR A 19 3.80 18.99 16.11
C TYR A 19 3.99 17.69 16.89
N ILE A 20 3.53 16.57 16.32
CA ILE A 20 3.65 15.22 16.89
C ILE A 20 4.83 14.48 16.27
N GLY A 21 5.00 14.58 14.96
CA GLY A 21 6.00 13.87 14.18
C GLY A 21 5.65 13.88 12.70
N SER A 22 6.24 12.96 11.95
CA SER A 22 5.93 12.78 10.53
C SER A 22 5.48 11.35 10.27
N VAL A 23 4.64 11.17 9.24
CA VAL A 23 4.24 9.84 8.76
C VAL A 23 5.48 9.09 8.32
N TRP A 24 5.69 7.92 8.90
CA TRP A 24 6.83 7.06 8.58
C TRP A 24 6.42 5.86 7.74
N ASP A 25 5.21 5.34 7.99
CA ASP A 25 4.69 4.18 7.30
C ASP A 25 3.16 4.10 7.45
N LEU A 26 2.56 3.15 6.77
CA LEU A 26 1.16 2.81 6.90
C LEU A 26 0.99 1.56 7.75
N VAL A 27 -0.08 1.53 8.54
CA VAL A 27 -0.50 0.36 9.31
C VAL A 27 -1.66 -0.30 8.58
N LEU A 28 -1.49 -1.57 8.21
CA LEU A 28 -2.40 -2.30 7.35
C LEU A 28 -3.19 -3.35 8.13
N SER A 29 -4.44 -3.56 7.75
CA SER A 29 -5.26 -4.72 8.09
C SER A 29 -5.61 -5.49 6.83
N PHE A 30 -4.94 -6.62 6.58
CA PHE A 30 -5.28 -7.48 5.45
C PHE A 30 -6.62 -8.20 5.62
N LYS A 31 -7.05 -8.41 6.87
CA LYS A 31 -8.37 -8.96 7.18
C LYS A 31 -9.49 -8.06 6.66
N GLU A 32 -9.28 -6.76 6.77
CA GLU A 32 -10.25 -5.74 6.36
C GLU A 32 -9.95 -5.13 4.99
N ASN A 33 -8.80 -5.46 4.39
CA ASN A 33 -8.27 -4.84 3.17
C ASN A 33 -8.17 -3.31 3.27
N LYS A 34 -7.74 -2.82 4.43
CA LYS A 34 -7.70 -1.38 4.73
C LYS A 34 -6.34 -0.95 5.28
N VAL A 35 -6.03 0.32 5.07
CA VAL A 35 -5.11 1.06 5.93
C VAL A 35 -5.88 1.46 7.17
N ILE A 36 -5.44 1.01 8.36
CA ILE A 36 -6.10 1.27 9.64
C ILE A 36 -5.47 2.42 10.41
N GLY A 37 -4.30 2.87 10.01
CA GLY A 37 -3.62 3.99 10.65
C GLY A 37 -2.34 4.41 9.96
N LEU A 38 -1.84 5.55 10.39
CA LEU A 38 -0.56 6.12 9.96
C LEU A 38 0.45 5.97 11.09
N TYR A 39 1.55 5.25 10.85
CA TYR A 39 2.66 5.20 11.79
C TYR A 39 3.40 6.52 11.80
N ILE A 40 3.50 7.13 12.98
CA ILE A 40 4.13 8.44 13.19
C ILE A 40 5.47 8.24 13.90
N LYS A 41 6.53 8.76 13.29
CA LYS A 41 7.84 8.87 13.92
C LYS A 41 7.92 10.21 14.63
N SER A 42 7.92 10.20 15.96
CA SER A 42 8.01 11.40 16.77
C SER A 42 9.47 11.85 16.95
N ASN A 43 9.73 13.14 16.77
CA ASN A 43 11.00 13.75 17.14
C ASN A 43 10.99 14.06 18.65
N GLY A 44 11.67 13.25 19.47
CA GLY A 44 11.91 13.57 20.88
C GLY A 44 11.21 12.72 21.94
N MET A 45 10.28 11.86 21.60
CA MET A 45 9.80 10.80 22.49
C MET A 45 10.62 9.55 22.26
N LYS A 46 11.40 9.14 23.26
CA LYS A 46 12.21 7.91 23.28
C LYS A 46 11.50 6.77 22.53
N ASN A 47 11.84 6.57 21.26
CA ASN A 47 11.46 5.41 20.43
C ASN A 47 10.03 4.87 20.56
N LYS A 48 9.05 5.68 20.98
CA LYS A 48 7.67 5.24 21.08
C LYS A 48 7.07 5.17 19.68
N LYS A 49 6.68 3.96 19.29
CA LYS A 49 5.97 3.70 18.06
C LYS A 49 4.51 4.03 18.29
N VAL A 50 4.02 5.09 17.68
CA VAL A 50 2.62 5.50 17.78
C VAL A 50 1.99 5.58 16.40
N MET A 51 0.68 5.34 16.35
CA MET A 51 -0.11 5.56 15.12
C MET A 51 -1.25 6.52 15.39
N ALA A 52 -1.67 7.23 14.36
CA ALA A 52 -2.99 7.82 14.29
C ALA A 52 -3.90 6.83 13.56
N CYS A 53 -4.98 6.38 14.20
CA CYS A 53 -6.01 5.60 13.53
C CYS A 53 -6.67 6.45 12.43
N ILE A 54 -7.14 5.83 11.36
CA ILE A 54 -7.80 6.56 10.27
C ILE A 54 -8.99 7.38 10.78
N GLU A 55 -9.78 6.84 11.70
CA GLU A 55 -10.91 7.52 12.35
C GLU A 55 -10.52 8.76 13.17
N ASP A 56 -9.26 8.86 13.59
CA ASP A 56 -8.72 9.99 14.34
C ASP A 56 -8.07 11.04 13.46
N ILE A 57 -8.02 10.84 12.14
CA ILE A 57 -7.52 11.80 11.17
C ILE A 57 -8.64 12.78 10.83
N LEU A 58 -8.40 14.06 11.07
CA LEU A 58 -9.40 15.11 10.86
C LEU A 58 -9.21 15.82 9.52
N ALA A 59 -7.98 15.91 9.05
CA ALA A 59 -7.66 16.54 7.77
C ALA A 59 -6.33 15.99 7.22
N ILE A 60 -6.27 15.85 5.88
CA ILE A 60 -5.06 15.54 5.11
C ILE A 60 -4.91 16.60 4.03
N GLY A 61 -3.73 17.21 3.97
CA GLY A 61 -3.30 18.17 2.97
C GLY A 61 -1.77 18.22 2.96
N ASP A 62 -1.17 19.41 2.94
CA ASP A 62 0.29 19.57 3.08
C ASP A 62 0.80 19.08 4.46
N SER A 63 -0.11 18.86 5.38
CA SER A 63 0.10 18.28 6.69
C SER A 63 -1.15 17.53 7.14
N ILE A 64 -1.01 16.71 8.17
CA ILE A 64 -2.10 15.90 8.73
C ILE A 64 -2.45 16.42 10.11
N ILE A 65 -3.75 16.59 10.38
CA ILE A 65 -4.27 16.96 11.69
C ILE A 65 -4.96 15.74 12.28
N VAL A 66 -4.58 15.36 13.51
CA VAL A 66 -5.12 14.21 14.21
C VAL A 66 -5.70 14.58 15.57
N ASN A 67 -6.72 13.85 15.98
CA ASN A 67 -7.34 14.00 17.30
C ASN A 67 -6.45 13.40 18.39
N LYS A 68 -6.03 12.15 18.21
CA LYS A 68 -5.17 11.42 19.16
C LYS A 68 -4.22 10.46 18.44
N VAL A 69 -3.27 9.91 19.18
CA VAL A 69 -2.39 8.82 18.76
C VAL A 69 -2.43 7.70 19.80
N VAL A 70 -2.25 6.46 19.33
CA VAL A 70 -2.27 5.23 20.13
C VAL A 70 -1.01 4.40 19.85
N ASP A 71 -0.80 3.32 20.60
CA ASP A 71 0.24 2.36 20.29
C ASP A 71 -0.11 1.58 19.01
N ILE A 72 0.91 1.13 18.25
CA ILE A 72 0.69 0.48 16.96
C ILE A 72 0.15 -0.93 17.15
N GLU A 73 -0.95 -1.23 16.47
CA GLU A 73 -1.48 -2.56 16.26
C GLU A 73 -1.71 -2.80 14.77
N GLY A 74 -1.09 -3.82 14.19
CA GLY A 74 -1.23 -4.15 12.77
C GLY A 74 0.11 -4.33 12.07
N VAL A 75 0.06 -4.63 10.77
CA VAL A 75 1.23 -4.87 9.92
C VAL A 75 1.68 -3.57 9.29
N LEU A 76 2.96 -3.25 9.38
CA LEU A 76 3.51 -2.09 8.70
C LEU A 76 3.73 -2.41 7.21
N PHE A 77 3.44 -1.45 6.33
CA PHE A 77 3.66 -1.66 4.89
C PHE A 77 5.10 -2.05 4.57
N ARG A 78 6.10 -1.50 5.26
CA ARG A 78 7.52 -1.87 5.10
C ARG A 78 7.82 -3.34 5.38
N GLU A 79 6.98 -4.02 6.18
CA GLU A 79 7.17 -5.44 6.51
C GLU A 79 6.81 -6.35 5.33
N ILE A 80 6.02 -5.81 4.39
CA ILE A 80 5.64 -6.53 3.15
C ILE A 80 6.30 -5.95 1.91
N LYS A 81 6.74 -4.70 1.95
CA LYS A 81 7.45 -4.05 0.85
C LYS A 81 8.69 -4.85 0.49
N PHE A 82 8.90 -5.08 -0.80
CA PHE A 82 9.96 -5.89 -1.39
C PHE A 82 9.86 -7.40 -1.15
N LYS A 83 8.80 -7.90 -0.49
CA LYS A 83 8.57 -9.35 -0.49
C LYS A 83 8.30 -9.83 -1.90
N GLU A 84 8.85 -10.99 -2.22
CA GLU A 84 8.57 -11.68 -3.48
C GLU A 84 7.12 -12.11 -3.56
N VAL A 85 6.54 -11.98 -4.75
CA VAL A 85 5.21 -12.48 -5.07
C VAL A 85 5.37 -13.62 -6.05
N VAL A 86 4.86 -14.79 -5.70
CA VAL A 86 4.87 -15.99 -6.54
C VAL A 86 3.45 -16.41 -6.90
N ASP A 87 3.29 -17.09 -8.02
CA ASP A 87 2.03 -17.72 -8.39
C ASP A 87 1.85 -19.09 -7.70
N ASP A 88 0.75 -19.78 -7.99
CA ASP A 88 0.42 -21.12 -7.47
C ASP A 88 1.37 -22.23 -7.93
N ARG A 89 2.22 -21.94 -8.95
CA ARG A 89 3.28 -22.82 -9.45
C ARG A 89 4.66 -22.44 -8.96
N ASN A 90 4.73 -21.49 -8.01
CA ASN A 90 5.96 -20.94 -7.44
C ASN A 90 6.85 -20.17 -8.46
N PHE A 91 6.25 -19.64 -9.55
CA PHE A 91 6.95 -18.72 -10.42
C PHE A 91 6.94 -17.31 -9.84
N ILE A 92 8.10 -16.66 -9.80
CA ILE A 92 8.26 -15.30 -9.31
C ILE A 92 7.59 -14.32 -10.28
N LEU A 93 6.59 -13.60 -9.80
CA LEU A 93 5.88 -12.55 -10.53
C LEU A 93 6.54 -11.18 -10.37
N GLY A 94 7.28 -10.99 -9.30
CA GLY A 94 7.96 -9.75 -8.94
C GLY A 94 7.98 -9.52 -7.43
N ILE A 95 8.12 -8.27 -7.03
CA ILE A 95 8.14 -7.85 -5.62
C ILE A 95 7.04 -6.81 -5.35
N ILE A 96 6.53 -6.76 -4.14
CA ILE A 96 5.62 -5.68 -3.71
C ILE A 96 6.40 -4.37 -3.68
N GLU A 97 5.95 -3.38 -4.44
CA GLU A 97 6.60 -2.07 -4.51
C GLU A 97 5.78 -0.97 -3.83
N ASP A 98 4.46 -0.99 -4.02
CA ASP A 98 3.56 0.05 -3.53
C ASP A 98 2.14 -0.50 -3.33
N ILE A 99 1.26 0.32 -2.74
CA ILE A 99 -0.18 0.08 -2.67
C ILE A 99 -0.93 1.33 -3.10
N TYR A 100 -2.10 1.13 -3.72
CA TYR A 100 -3.06 2.20 -3.98
C TYR A 100 -4.20 2.15 -2.97
N ILE A 101 -4.57 3.32 -2.48
CA ILE A 101 -5.49 3.50 -1.35
C ILE A 101 -6.58 4.47 -1.75
N ASP A 102 -7.81 4.14 -1.43
CA ASP A 102 -8.94 5.07 -1.51
C ASP A 102 -8.74 6.21 -0.50
N GLU A 103 -8.99 7.45 -0.94
CA GLU A 103 -8.73 8.63 -0.11
C GLU A 103 -9.83 8.93 0.91
N ILE A 104 -10.98 8.31 0.79
CA ILE A 104 -12.13 8.54 1.67
C ILE A 104 -12.18 7.47 2.76
N GLU A 105 -12.23 6.21 2.36
CA GLU A 105 -12.41 5.08 3.28
C GLU A 105 -11.10 4.34 3.61
N PHE A 106 -10.00 4.69 2.95
CA PHE A 106 -8.69 4.06 3.11
C PHE A 106 -8.66 2.56 2.79
N ASN A 107 -9.58 2.11 1.93
CA ASN A 107 -9.53 0.76 1.39
C ASN A 107 -8.29 0.59 0.50
N ILE A 108 -7.65 -0.57 0.58
CA ILE A 108 -6.57 -0.93 -0.36
C ILE A 108 -7.23 -1.30 -1.68
N LEU A 109 -7.02 -0.47 -2.71
CA LEU A 109 -7.58 -0.66 -4.06
C LEU A 109 -6.75 -1.63 -4.88
N GLY A 110 -5.44 -1.67 -4.65
CA GLY A 110 -4.54 -2.53 -5.38
C GLY A 110 -3.14 -2.59 -4.78
N VAL A 111 -2.47 -3.71 -5.03
CA VAL A 111 -1.06 -3.93 -4.66
C VAL A 111 -0.24 -3.87 -5.93
N VAL A 112 0.79 -3.03 -5.94
CA VAL A 112 1.67 -2.83 -7.08
C VAL A 112 2.83 -3.80 -7.01
N ILE A 113 2.94 -4.65 -8.04
CA ILE A 113 4.02 -5.62 -8.21
C ILE A 113 4.98 -5.11 -9.28
N SER A 114 6.25 -5.01 -8.91
CA SER A 114 7.35 -4.62 -9.79
C SER A 114 8.12 -5.85 -10.24
N THR A 115 8.33 -5.98 -11.54
CA THR A 115 9.13 -7.07 -12.16
C THR A 115 10.60 -6.66 -12.39
N GLY A 116 11.00 -5.48 -11.89
CA GLY A 116 12.32 -4.88 -12.08
C GLY A 116 12.29 -3.72 -13.08
N ILE A 117 13.33 -2.86 -13.03
CA ILE A 117 13.33 -1.56 -13.70
C ILE A 117 13.11 -1.68 -15.22
N ILE A 118 13.82 -2.59 -15.89
CA ILE A 118 13.77 -2.74 -17.36
C ILE A 118 12.40 -3.27 -17.81
N ARG A 119 11.88 -4.30 -17.15
CA ARG A 119 10.57 -4.88 -17.47
C ARG A 119 9.43 -3.91 -17.17
N ASN A 120 9.48 -3.21 -16.06
CA ASN A 120 8.49 -2.19 -15.72
C ASN A 120 8.41 -1.06 -16.74
N PHE A 121 9.55 -0.72 -17.39
CA PHE A 121 9.58 0.30 -18.43
C PHE A 121 8.92 -0.18 -19.72
N ILE A 122 9.07 -1.46 -20.06
CA ILE A 122 8.53 -2.04 -21.31
C ILE A 122 7.10 -2.51 -21.15
N GLU A 123 6.80 -3.25 -20.08
CA GLU A 123 5.52 -3.94 -19.85
C GLU A 123 4.57 -3.19 -18.90
N GLY A 124 5.11 -2.21 -18.14
CA GLY A 124 4.39 -1.54 -17.07
C GLY A 124 4.42 -2.33 -15.75
N LYS A 125 3.89 -1.72 -14.68
CA LYS A 125 3.76 -2.36 -13.37
C LYS A 125 2.43 -3.10 -13.29
N ARG A 126 2.46 -4.30 -12.72
CA ARG A 126 1.25 -5.08 -12.47
C ARG A 126 0.55 -4.58 -11.22
N ILE A 127 -0.74 -4.38 -11.30
CA ILE A 127 -1.59 -4.07 -10.15
C ILE A 127 -2.51 -5.27 -9.95
N VAL A 128 -2.52 -5.81 -8.72
CA VAL A 128 -3.37 -6.93 -8.34
C VAL A 128 -4.28 -6.54 -7.20
N LEU A 129 -5.42 -7.20 -7.10
CA LEU A 129 -6.39 -6.89 -6.05
C LEU A 129 -5.90 -7.44 -4.69
N PRO A 130 -6.13 -6.74 -3.58
CA PRO A 130 -5.56 -7.11 -2.28
C PRO A 130 -6.03 -8.48 -1.80
N TYR A 131 -7.25 -8.90 -2.15
CA TYR A 131 -7.80 -10.21 -1.79
C TYR A 131 -7.26 -11.38 -2.64
N GLU A 132 -6.44 -11.09 -3.64
CA GLU A 132 -5.75 -12.07 -4.49
C GLU A 132 -4.33 -12.35 -4.01
N ILE A 133 -3.83 -11.58 -3.02
CA ILE A 133 -2.51 -11.75 -2.43
C ILE A 133 -2.63 -12.29 -1.01
N PHE A 134 -1.96 -13.38 -0.75
CA PHE A 134 -1.79 -13.95 0.58
C PHE A 134 -0.38 -13.62 1.09
N ILE A 135 -0.32 -12.89 2.19
CA ILE A 135 0.94 -12.45 2.79
C ILE A 135 1.49 -13.59 3.66
N GLY A 136 2.60 -14.16 3.27
CA GLY A 136 3.37 -15.12 4.06
C GLY A 136 4.53 -14.46 4.82
N GLU A 137 5.22 -15.24 5.63
CA GLU A 137 6.38 -14.75 6.41
C GLU A 137 7.54 -14.38 5.47
N GLU A 138 7.88 -15.24 4.51
CA GLU A 138 9.00 -15.03 3.59
C GLU A 138 8.56 -14.43 2.26
N GLN A 139 7.48 -14.93 1.69
CA GLN A 139 6.97 -14.55 0.37
C GLN A 139 5.46 -14.38 0.36
N CYS A 140 4.94 -13.75 -0.67
CA CYS A 140 3.52 -13.58 -0.90
C CYS A 140 3.05 -14.51 -2.02
N ILE A 141 1.84 -15.07 -1.89
CA ILE A 141 1.26 -15.96 -2.90
C ILE A 141 0.14 -15.20 -3.61
N TYR A 142 0.24 -15.10 -4.92
CA TYR A 142 -0.81 -14.55 -5.77
C TYR A 142 -1.71 -15.66 -6.28
N LYS A 143 -3.02 -15.54 -5.99
CA LYS A 143 -4.07 -16.43 -6.50
C LYS A 143 -5.17 -15.60 -7.15
N PRO A 144 -5.13 -15.42 -8.47
CA PRO A 144 -6.15 -14.64 -9.16
C PRO A 144 -7.51 -15.35 -9.02
N ARG A 145 -8.53 -14.60 -8.64
CA ARG A 145 -9.91 -15.07 -8.63
C ARG A 145 -10.59 -14.88 -9.99
N VAL A 146 -10.06 -13.98 -10.78
CA VAL A 146 -10.53 -13.67 -12.15
C VAL A 146 -9.29 -13.52 -13.02
N ASP A 147 -9.31 -14.05 -14.25
CA ASP A 147 -8.20 -13.93 -15.22
C ASP A 147 -8.08 -12.49 -15.78
N MET A 148 -8.02 -11.50 -14.92
CA MET A 148 -7.84 -10.10 -15.27
C MET A 148 -6.58 -9.55 -14.60
N VAL A 149 -5.70 -8.95 -15.38
CA VAL A 149 -4.51 -8.26 -14.88
C VAL A 149 -4.60 -6.80 -15.30
N PHE A 150 -4.50 -5.90 -14.33
CA PHE A 150 -4.40 -4.47 -14.59
C PHE A 150 -2.92 -4.11 -14.79
N ILE A 151 -2.60 -3.50 -15.91
CA ILE A 151 -1.23 -3.08 -16.24
C ILE A 151 -1.22 -1.56 -16.34
N ARG A 152 -0.37 -0.91 -15.57
CA ARG A 152 -0.11 0.52 -15.67
C ARG A 152 1.07 0.74 -16.63
N LYS A 153 0.83 1.47 -17.71
CA LYS A 153 1.86 2.00 -18.62
C LYS A 153 1.90 3.52 -18.47
N GLY A 154 3.07 4.08 -18.19
CA GLY A 154 3.27 5.53 -18.10
C GLY A 154 3.22 6.10 -16.68
N GLY A 155 3.59 7.38 -16.52
CA GLY A 155 3.76 8.08 -15.23
C GLY A 155 2.48 8.65 -14.61
N GLU A 156 1.39 8.83 -15.38
CA GLU A 156 0.15 9.44 -14.91
C GLU A 156 -1.01 8.43 -14.91
N PHE A 157 -1.92 8.61 -13.94
CA PHE A 157 -3.00 7.65 -13.63
C PHE A 157 -4.09 7.60 -14.72
N ASN A 158 -4.10 8.54 -15.67
CA ASN A 158 -5.11 8.64 -16.72
C ASN A 158 -4.79 7.84 -17.98
N ASP A 159 -3.59 7.24 -18.09
CA ASP A 159 -3.20 6.52 -19.29
C ASP A 159 -3.37 5.01 -19.11
N CYS A 160 -4.48 4.52 -19.64
CA CYS A 160 -4.77 3.14 -20.04
C CYS A 160 -4.59 2.04 -19.00
N ILE A 161 -5.67 1.74 -18.26
CA ILE A 161 -5.87 0.41 -17.68
C ILE A 161 -6.20 -0.53 -18.85
N THR A 162 -5.23 -1.31 -19.27
CA THR A 162 -5.46 -2.38 -20.26
C THR A 162 -5.88 -3.64 -19.49
N ILE A 163 -7.09 -4.11 -19.71
CA ILE A 163 -7.57 -5.39 -19.20
C ILE A 163 -7.11 -6.46 -20.17
N ASP A 164 -6.10 -7.23 -19.81
CA ASP A 164 -5.68 -8.38 -20.62
C ASP A 164 -6.46 -9.62 -20.15
N ARG A 165 -7.39 -10.09 -20.97
CA ARG A 165 -8.07 -11.36 -20.76
C ARG A 165 -7.16 -12.46 -21.29
N LYS A 166 -6.53 -13.21 -20.40
CA LYS A 166 -5.90 -14.47 -20.82
C LYS A 166 -6.99 -15.44 -21.24
N GLU A 167 -7.19 -15.59 -22.53
CA GLU A 167 -7.96 -16.73 -23.05
C GLU A 167 -7.31 -18.02 -22.54
N LYS A 168 -8.12 -18.83 -21.89
CA LYS A 168 -7.75 -20.23 -21.62
C LYS A 168 -7.54 -20.90 -22.96
N ARG A 169 -6.30 -21.09 -23.39
CA ARG A 169 -6.00 -22.08 -24.41
C ARG A 169 -6.18 -23.44 -23.76
N ASN A 170 -7.32 -24.06 -24.07
CA ASN A 170 -7.50 -25.47 -23.87
C ASN A 170 -6.45 -26.20 -24.73
N ILE A 171 -5.59 -26.94 -24.06
CA ILE A 171 -4.89 -28.10 -24.63
C ILE A 171 -5.19 -29.27 -23.72
#